data_e9c1b877fc52a173f1b60be7a1b3b09f
#
_entry.id   e9c1b877fc52a173f1b60be7a1b3b09f
#
_cell.length_a   1.000
_cell.length_b   1.000
_cell.length_c   1.000
_cell.angle_alpha   90.00
_cell.angle_beta   90.00
_cell.angle_gamma   90.00
#
_symmetry.space_group_name_H-M   'P 1'
#
loop_
_entity.id
_entity.type
_entity.pdbx_description
1 polymer ?
#
loop_
_entity_poly.entity_id
_entity_poly.type
_entity_poly.pdbx_seq_one_letter_code
_entity_poly.pdbx_strand_id
1 'polypeptide(L)'
;MKTVLIIDDSDNMRMTIKELVELNGFSVIGEAGDGKTGIGLYKEFKPDIVTLDVIMREMDGIETLKQIIEFDAGAKVVMVSAMGQELYVKDAIKSGAKGFVVKPFGEQQLMETFKKVL
;
A
#
# COMPACT_ATOMS: atom_id res chain seq x y z
N MET A 1 0.24 -13.56 -13.10
CA MET A 1 -0.65 -12.95 -12.10
C MET A 1 0.13 -11.90 -11.33
N LYS A 2 -0.39 -10.69 -11.27
CA LYS A 2 0.27 -9.61 -10.54
C LYS A 2 0.17 -9.83 -9.03
N THR A 3 1.22 -9.48 -8.31
CA THR A 3 1.32 -9.72 -6.87
C THR A 3 1.15 -8.46 -6.07
N VAL A 4 0.55 -8.59 -4.88
CA VAL A 4 0.24 -7.47 -3.99
C VAL A 4 0.78 -7.77 -2.59
N LEU A 5 1.42 -6.77 -1.99
CA LEU A 5 1.79 -6.76 -0.58
C LEU A 5 0.89 -5.75 0.12
N ILE A 6 0.24 -6.15 1.21
CA ILE A 6 -0.68 -5.27 1.96
C ILE A 6 -0.05 -4.92 3.30
N ILE A 7 0.16 -3.63 3.56
CA ILE A 7 0.74 -3.13 4.81
C ILE A 7 -0.28 -2.20 5.48
N ASP A 8 -0.87 -2.66 6.57
CA ASP A 8 -1.89 -1.91 7.31
C ASP A 8 -1.98 -2.51 8.71
N ASP A 9 -2.06 -1.69 9.74
CA ASP A 9 -2.12 -2.20 11.12
C ASP A 9 -3.51 -2.70 11.52
N SER A 10 -4.51 -2.55 10.66
CA SER A 10 -5.87 -3.06 10.89
C SER A 10 -6.05 -4.41 10.23
N ASP A 11 -6.33 -5.45 11.02
CA ASP A 11 -6.63 -6.78 10.48
C ASP A 11 -7.83 -6.75 9.55
N ASN A 12 -8.87 -5.99 9.92
CA ASN A 12 -10.08 -5.86 9.09
C ASN A 12 -9.79 -5.21 7.76
N MET A 13 -8.95 -4.18 7.75
CA MET A 13 -8.61 -3.49 6.50
C MET A 13 -7.79 -4.40 5.59
N ARG A 14 -6.83 -5.14 6.15
CA ARG A 14 -6.06 -6.08 5.34
C ARG A 14 -6.97 -7.14 4.71
N MET A 15 -7.95 -7.64 5.48
CA MET A 15 -8.90 -8.62 4.96
C MET A 15 -9.73 -8.02 3.82
N THR A 16 -10.22 -6.78 4.00
CA THR A 16 -11.02 -6.10 2.97
C THR A 16 -10.23 -5.94 1.67
N ILE A 17 -9.00 -5.43 1.78
CA ILE A 17 -8.16 -5.21 0.59
C ILE A 17 -7.86 -6.56 -0.08
N LYS A 18 -7.51 -7.57 0.71
CA LYS A 18 -7.20 -8.89 0.16
C LYS A 18 -8.36 -9.46 -0.64
N GLU A 19 -9.58 -9.40 -0.08
CA GLU A 19 -10.75 -9.90 -0.78
C GLU A 19 -10.97 -9.17 -2.11
N LEU A 20 -10.88 -7.84 -2.10
CA LEU A 20 -11.11 -7.05 -3.30
C LEU A 20 -10.07 -7.32 -4.38
N VAL A 21 -8.79 -7.38 -4.02
CA VAL A 21 -7.75 -7.58 -5.03
C VAL A 21 -7.76 -9.01 -5.56
N GLU A 22 -8.03 -10.00 -4.71
CA GLU A 22 -8.12 -11.40 -5.15
C GLU A 22 -9.31 -11.62 -6.09
N LEU A 23 -10.43 -10.96 -5.84
CA LEU A 23 -11.59 -10.98 -6.74
C LEU A 23 -11.23 -10.47 -8.14
N ASN A 24 -10.24 -9.61 -8.22
CA ASN A 24 -9.83 -8.98 -9.48
C ASN A 24 -8.58 -9.61 -10.10
N GLY A 25 -8.23 -10.81 -9.67
CA GLY A 25 -7.16 -11.59 -10.30
C GLY A 25 -5.76 -11.31 -9.77
N PHE A 26 -5.61 -10.57 -8.68
CA PHE A 26 -4.31 -10.35 -8.05
C PHE A 26 -4.01 -11.44 -7.04
N SER A 27 -2.73 -11.67 -6.77
CA SER A 27 -2.29 -12.62 -5.76
C SER A 27 -1.65 -11.86 -4.60
N VAL A 28 -2.18 -12.02 -3.40
CA VAL A 28 -1.59 -11.40 -2.21
C VAL A 28 -0.44 -12.29 -1.74
N ILE A 29 0.78 -11.77 -1.85
CA ILE A 29 1.99 -12.54 -1.50
C ILE A 29 2.42 -12.31 -0.06
N GLY A 30 1.83 -11.35 0.62
CA GLY A 30 2.14 -11.09 2.01
C GLY A 30 1.27 -10.01 2.60
N GLU A 31 1.18 -10.02 3.92
CA GLU A 31 0.48 -9.01 4.70
C GLU A 31 1.36 -8.61 5.87
N ALA A 32 1.38 -7.33 6.19
CA ALA A 32 2.15 -6.83 7.32
C ALA A 32 1.30 -5.87 8.15
N GLY A 33 1.40 -5.97 9.46
CA GLY A 33 0.71 -5.09 10.39
C GLY A 33 1.54 -3.89 10.83
N ASP A 34 2.77 -3.78 10.35
CA ASP A 34 3.68 -2.66 10.67
C ASP A 34 4.66 -2.43 9.52
N GLY A 35 5.30 -1.27 9.56
CA GLY A 35 6.20 -0.86 8.48
C GLY A 35 7.45 -1.72 8.37
N LYS A 36 8.05 -2.06 9.48
CA LYS A 36 9.29 -2.85 9.49
C LYS A 36 9.10 -4.23 8.85
N THR A 37 8.03 -4.91 9.23
CA THR A 37 7.68 -6.21 8.65
C THR A 37 7.39 -6.05 7.16
N GLY A 38 6.67 -4.99 6.79
CA GLY A 38 6.34 -4.70 5.40
C GLY A 38 7.56 -4.48 4.54
N ILE A 39 8.54 -3.72 5.03
CA ILE A 39 9.79 -3.47 4.33
C ILE A 39 10.54 -4.79 4.09
N GLY A 40 10.60 -5.64 5.12
CA GLY A 40 11.24 -6.95 4.99
C GLY A 40 10.59 -7.82 3.94
N LEU A 41 9.25 -7.86 3.91
CA LEU A 41 8.51 -8.63 2.93
C LEU A 41 8.70 -8.06 1.51
N TYR A 42 8.77 -6.74 1.38
CA TYR A 42 9.04 -6.13 0.08
C TYR A 42 10.39 -6.58 -0.48
N LYS A 43 11.41 -6.53 0.35
CA LYS A 43 12.77 -6.92 -0.06
C LYS A 43 12.83 -8.39 -0.47
N GLU A 44 12.08 -9.23 0.24
CA GLU A 44 12.08 -10.67 -0.02
C GLU A 44 11.31 -11.02 -1.30
N PHE A 45 10.10 -10.48 -1.46
CA PHE A 45 9.19 -10.91 -2.53
C PHE A 45 9.09 -9.96 -3.71
N LYS A 46 9.48 -8.71 -3.57
CA LYS A 46 9.41 -7.69 -4.62
C LYS A 46 8.06 -7.71 -5.35
N PRO A 47 6.96 -7.43 -4.64
CA PRO A 47 5.63 -7.49 -5.25
C PRO A 47 5.46 -6.47 -6.36
N ASP A 48 4.49 -6.72 -7.23
CA ASP A 48 4.18 -5.78 -8.31
C ASP A 48 3.57 -4.50 -7.80
N ILE A 49 2.81 -4.57 -6.71
CA ILE A 49 2.16 -3.40 -6.13
C ILE A 49 2.07 -3.55 -4.61
N VAL A 50 2.13 -2.42 -3.90
CA VAL A 50 2.01 -2.38 -2.44
C VAL A 50 0.86 -1.46 -2.08
N THR A 51 -0.02 -1.88 -1.16
CA THR A 51 -0.93 -0.96 -0.49
C THR A 51 -0.34 -0.65 0.88
N LEU A 52 -0.30 0.62 1.24
CA LEU A 52 0.39 1.06 2.44
C LEU A 52 -0.44 2.12 3.18
N ASP A 53 -0.84 1.80 4.41
CA ASP A 53 -1.57 2.74 5.26
C ASP A 53 -0.67 3.92 5.61
N VAL A 54 -1.22 5.13 5.55
CA VAL A 54 -0.47 6.36 5.85
C VAL A 54 -0.07 6.42 7.32
N ILE A 55 -0.99 6.08 8.22
CA ILE A 55 -0.75 6.17 9.66
C ILE A 55 -0.82 4.79 10.29
N MET A 56 0.32 4.38 10.85
CA MET A 56 0.44 3.12 11.59
C MET A 56 1.16 3.37 12.90
N ARG A 57 1.02 2.43 13.82
CA ARG A 57 1.77 2.44 15.08
C ARG A 57 3.25 2.22 14.78
N GLU A 58 4.12 2.60 15.67
CA GLU A 58 5.57 2.46 15.60
C GLU A 58 6.20 3.23 14.44
N MET A 59 6.26 2.64 13.25
CA MET A 59 6.78 3.33 12.06
C MET A 59 5.61 3.73 11.17
N ASP A 60 5.44 5.03 10.89
CA ASP A 60 4.33 5.49 10.08
C ASP A 60 4.50 5.12 8.60
N GLY A 61 3.42 5.29 7.83
CA GLY A 61 3.42 4.90 6.42
C GLY A 61 4.39 5.70 5.56
N ILE A 62 4.61 6.96 5.87
CA ILE A 62 5.53 7.81 5.09
C ILE A 62 6.97 7.31 5.26
N GLU A 63 7.37 6.99 6.48
CA GLU A 63 8.71 6.46 6.73
C GLU A 63 8.89 5.10 6.06
N THR A 64 7.86 4.25 6.14
CA THR A 64 7.87 2.95 5.48
C THR A 64 8.03 3.13 3.96
N LEU A 65 7.28 4.05 3.37
CA LEU A 65 7.36 4.36 1.95
C LEU A 65 8.77 4.78 1.56
N LYS A 66 9.37 5.71 2.32
CA LYS A 66 10.71 6.22 2.01
C LYS A 66 11.74 5.09 1.99
N GLN A 67 11.65 4.16 2.93
CA GLN A 67 12.57 3.03 2.97
C GLN A 67 12.36 2.05 1.81
N ILE A 68 11.12 1.82 1.42
CA ILE A 68 10.83 0.98 0.25
C ILE A 68 11.39 1.62 -1.02
N ILE A 69 11.16 2.92 -1.20
CA ILE A 69 11.63 3.64 -2.38
C ILE A 69 13.15 3.73 -2.39
N GLU A 70 13.79 3.88 -1.24
CA GLU A 70 15.25 3.87 -1.14
C GLU A 70 15.82 2.52 -1.61
N PHE A 71 15.16 1.42 -1.25
CA PHE A 71 15.57 0.09 -1.69
C PHE A 71 15.25 -0.13 -3.17
N ASP A 72 14.11 0.35 -3.65
CA ASP A 72 13.66 0.14 -5.03
C ASP A 72 12.89 1.37 -5.50
N ALA A 73 13.56 2.24 -6.25
CA ALA A 73 12.96 3.49 -6.74
C ALA A 73 11.80 3.25 -7.69
N GLY A 74 11.69 2.05 -8.27
CA GLY A 74 10.59 1.68 -9.16
C GLY A 74 9.40 1.05 -8.44
N ALA A 75 9.43 0.97 -7.10
CA ALA A 75 8.34 0.36 -6.34
C ALA A 75 7.02 1.08 -6.62
N LYS A 76 5.96 0.30 -6.80
CA LYS A 76 4.62 0.83 -7.07
C LYS A 76 3.80 0.77 -5.79
N VAL A 77 3.84 1.86 -5.04
CA VAL A 77 3.18 1.97 -3.74
C VAL A 77 1.93 2.83 -3.85
N VAL A 78 0.80 2.27 -3.44
CA VAL A 78 -0.48 2.97 -3.34
C VAL A 78 -0.73 3.26 -1.86
N MET A 79 -0.80 4.53 -1.50
CA MET A 79 -1.11 4.91 -0.12
C MET A 79 -2.60 4.75 0.15
N VAL A 80 -2.93 4.31 1.36
CA VAL A 80 -4.32 4.19 1.81
C VAL A 80 -4.48 5.13 3.00
N SER A 81 -5.37 6.12 2.89
CA SER A 81 -5.49 7.16 3.91
C SER A 81 -6.94 7.35 4.35
N ALA A 82 -7.15 7.78 5.60
CA ALA A 82 -8.46 8.20 6.06
C ALA A 82 -8.73 9.62 5.57
N MET A 83 -10.00 10.02 5.56
CA MET A 83 -10.37 11.40 5.24
C MET A 83 -9.70 12.35 6.23
N GLY A 84 -9.26 13.50 5.75
CA GLY A 84 -8.58 14.48 6.58
C GLY A 84 -7.07 14.34 6.62
N GLN A 85 -6.51 13.39 5.86
CA GLN A 85 -5.07 13.14 5.83
C GLN A 85 -4.40 13.62 4.54
N GLU A 86 -4.97 14.63 3.88
CA GLU A 86 -4.51 15.11 2.57
C GLU A 86 -3.06 15.59 2.58
N LEU A 87 -2.61 16.20 3.67
CA LEU A 87 -1.23 16.66 3.78
C LEU A 87 -0.25 15.49 3.76
N TYR A 88 -0.63 14.38 4.42
CA TYR A 88 0.20 13.18 4.41
C TYR A 88 0.27 12.58 3.01
N VAL A 89 -0.84 12.63 2.28
CA VAL A 89 -0.89 12.12 0.90
C VAL A 89 0.05 12.91 0.00
N LYS A 90 0.05 14.24 0.11
CA LYS A 90 0.97 15.09 -0.67
C LYS A 90 2.43 14.75 -0.37
N ASP A 91 2.75 14.54 0.91
CA ASP A 91 4.09 14.18 1.34
C ASP A 91 4.49 12.83 0.76
N ALA A 92 3.55 11.87 0.78
CA ALA A 92 3.78 10.53 0.23
C ALA A 92 4.06 10.59 -1.27
N ILE A 93 3.30 11.37 -2.03
CA ILE A 93 3.51 11.51 -3.47
C ILE A 93 4.90 12.09 -3.75
N LYS A 94 5.31 13.11 -3.00
CA LYS A 94 6.66 13.68 -3.12
C LYS A 94 7.74 12.65 -2.79
N SER A 95 7.44 11.72 -1.89
CA SER A 95 8.38 10.70 -1.45
C SER A 95 8.39 9.46 -2.34
N GLY A 96 7.60 9.44 -3.40
CA GLY A 96 7.63 8.38 -4.40
C GLY A 96 6.42 7.49 -4.51
N ALA A 97 5.34 7.75 -3.76
CA ALA A 97 4.10 6.99 -3.91
C ALA A 97 3.51 7.23 -5.31
N LYS A 98 2.97 6.18 -5.92
CA LYS A 98 2.43 6.26 -7.27
C LYS A 98 0.93 6.53 -7.30
N GLY A 99 0.23 6.31 -6.20
CA GLY A 99 -1.19 6.56 -6.12
C GLY A 99 -1.67 6.59 -4.68
N PHE A 100 -2.94 6.90 -4.51
CA PHE A 100 -3.55 6.88 -3.19
C PHE A 100 -5.04 6.58 -3.30
N VAL A 101 -5.59 6.05 -2.20
CA VAL A 101 -7.00 5.73 -2.06
C VAL A 101 -7.46 6.22 -0.69
N VAL A 102 -8.61 6.87 -0.62
CA VAL A 102 -9.15 7.41 0.63
C VAL A 102 -10.18 6.46 1.22
N LYS A 103 -10.06 6.15 2.50
CA LYS A 103 -11.03 5.31 3.23
C LYS A 103 -12.28 6.13 3.57
N PRO A 104 -13.48 5.56 3.48
CA PRO A 104 -13.77 4.23 2.95
C PRO A 104 -13.76 4.26 1.41
N PHE A 105 -13.34 3.16 0.81
CA PHE A 105 -13.27 3.05 -0.64
C PHE A 105 -14.03 1.79 -1.10
N GLY A 106 -14.45 1.80 -2.37
CA GLY A 106 -15.06 0.64 -2.99
C GLY A 106 -14.10 -0.09 -3.90
N GLU A 107 -14.55 -1.22 -4.40
CA GLU A 107 -13.77 -2.07 -5.31
C GLU A 107 -13.34 -1.30 -6.55
N GLN A 108 -14.26 -0.56 -7.17
CA GLN A 108 -13.99 0.17 -8.40
C GLN A 108 -12.86 1.18 -8.22
N GLN A 109 -12.90 1.96 -7.14
CA GLN A 109 -11.89 2.98 -6.87
C GLN A 109 -10.51 2.36 -6.67
N LEU A 110 -10.44 1.27 -5.92
CA LEU A 110 -9.18 0.58 -5.67
C LEU A 110 -8.61 0.02 -6.98
N MET A 111 -9.45 -0.60 -7.79
CA MET A 111 -9.01 -1.20 -9.05
C MET A 111 -8.60 -0.15 -10.08
N GLU A 112 -9.29 0.97 -10.14
CA GLU A 112 -8.91 2.08 -11.02
C GLU A 112 -7.53 2.64 -10.65
N THR A 113 -7.28 2.76 -9.34
CA THR A 113 -5.99 3.21 -8.85
C THR A 113 -4.88 2.22 -9.21
N PHE A 114 -5.14 0.93 -9.05
CA PHE A 114 -4.19 -0.12 -9.43
C PHE A 114 -3.86 -0.05 -10.92
N LYS A 115 -4.86 0.14 -11.78
CA LYS A 115 -4.64 0.26 -13.22
C LYS A 115 -3.72 1.43 -13.58
N LYS A 116 -3.92 2.57 -12.92
CA LYS A 116 -3.10 3.76 -13.18
C LYS A 116 -1.66 3.56 -12.76
N VAL A 117 -1.43 2.78 -11.73
CA VAL A 117 -0.10 2.56 -11.16
C VAL A 117 0.67 1.49 -11.93
N LEU A 118 -0.03 0.47 -12.38
CA LEU A 118 0.55 -0.59 -13.17
C LEU A 118 0.67 -0.18 -14.62
#